data_2823b122a5d45aae59aa69568757552f
#
_entry.id   2823b122a5d45aae59aa69568757552f
#
_cell.length_a   1.000
_cell.length_b   1.000
_cell.length_c   1.000
_cell.angle_alpha   90.00
_cell.angle_beta   90.00
_cell.angle_gamma   90.00
#
_symmetry.space_group_name_H-M   'P 1'
#
loop_
_entity.id
_entity.type
_entity.pdbx_description
1 polymer ?
#
loop_
_entity_poly.entity_id
_entity_poly.type
_entity_poly.pdbx_seq_one_letter_code
_entity_poly.pdbx_strand_id
1 'polypeptide(L)'
;MTAQKTLLQNAYETTLAQAVTASGSDVTLVVNAAPNGSPSASVPMYLVVDPDSDASREYVKVTSNSGVNLTVERNIDTVSGALNAHAIGAKVR
;
A
#
# COMPACT_ATOMS: atom_id res chain seq x y z
N MET A 1 -15.25 -22.31 -3.20
CA MET A 1 -14.22 -21.25 -3.16
C MET A 1 -13.43 -21.35 -1.88
N THR A 2 -12.14 -21.37 -2.01
CA THR A 2 -11.26 -21.43 -0.85
C THR A 2 -11.28 -20.08 -0.12
N ALA A 3 -11.21 -20.10 1.20
CA ALA A 3 -11.08 -18.88 1.96
C ALA A 3 -9.78 -18.17 1.58
N GLN A 4 -9.83 -16.86 1.48
CA GLN A 4 -8.68 -16.07 1.12
C GLN A 4 -8.06 -15.45 2.34
N LYS A 5 -6.74 -15.43 2.38
CA LYS A 5 -5.99 -14.81 3.46
C LYS A 5 -5.77 -13.32 3.23
N THR A 6 -6.02 -12.84 2.03
CA THR A 6 -5.89 -11.44 1.65
C THR A 6 -7.12 -11.01 0.88
N LEU A 7 -7.32 -9.70 0.81
CA LEU A 7 -8.36 -9.12 -0.04
C LEU A 7 -7.78 -8.94 -1.44
N LEU A 8 -8.54 -9.41 -2.42
CA LEU A 8 -8.19 -9.21 -3.82
C LEU A 8 -8.88 -7.95 -4.33
N GLN A 9 -8.09 -7.05 -4.88
CA GLN A 9 -8.57 -5.79 -5.42
C GLN A 9 -8.53 -5.89 -6.93
N ASN A 10 -9.62 -6.36 -7.49
CA ASN A 10 -9.72 -6.54 -8.94
C ASN A 10 -9.67 -5.17 -9.61
N ALA A 11 -8.58 -4.91 -10.34
CA ALA A 11 -8.37 -3.65 -11.04
C ALA A 11 -8.33 -2.42 -10.14
N TYR A 12 -8.05 -2.60 -8.84
CA TYR A 12 -7.89 -1.44 -7.98
C TYR A 12 -6.61 -0.72 -8.33
N GLU A 13 -6.73 0.57 -8.56
CA GLU A 13 -5.60 1.44 -8.82
C GLU A 13 -5.97 2.84 -8.39
N THR A 14 -5.05 3.51 -7.70
CA THR A 14 -5.24 4.87 -7.26
C THR A 14 -3.89 5.59 -7.27
N THR A 15 -3.85 6.78 -6.72
CA THR A 15 -2.63 7.55 -6.55
C THR A 15 -2.57 8.06 -5.12
N LEU A 16 -1.35 8.42 -4.67
CA LEU A 16 -1.18 9.00 -3.36
C LEU A 16 -1.73 10.42 -3.33
N ALA A 17 -2.51 10.72 -2.30
CA ALA A 17 -3.00 12.07 -2.06
C ALA A 17 -2.00 12.89 -1.25
N GLN A 18 -1.05 12.24 -0.57
CA GLN A 18 0.00 12.89 0.21
C GLN A 18 1.30 12.15 -0.02
N ALA A 19 2.41 12.89 0.08
CA ALA A 19 3.73 12.29 -0.01
C ALA A 19 3.99 11.36 1.16
N VAL A 20 4.79 10.34 0.93
CA VAL A 20 5.18 9.36 1.95
C VAL A 20 6.69 9.42 2.10
N THR A 21 7.18 9.50 3.34
CA THR A 21 8.61 9.60 3.60
C THR A 21 9.26 8.21 3.58
N ALA A 22 10.59 8.20 3.47
CA ALA A 22 11.38 6.96 3.51
C ALA A 22 11.66 6.57 4.97
N SER A 23 10.64 6.52 5.80
CA SER A 23 10.76 6.21 7.22
C SER A 23 9.85 5.06 7.58
N GLY A 24 10.36 4.10 8.33
CA GLY A 24 9.56 2.96 8.80
C GLY A 24 8.44 3.36 9.75
N SER A 25 8.49 4.57 10.32
CA SER A 25 7.40 5.08 11.17
C SER A 25 6.31 5.79 10.39
N ASP A 26 6.51 6.06 9.11
CA ASP A 26 5.48 6.65 8.25
C ASP A 26 4.63 5.52 7.67
N VAL A 27 3.68 5.07 8.46
CA VAL A 27 2.90 3.86 8.16
C VAL A 27 1.47 4.18 7.70
N THR A 28 1.21 5.41 7.31
CA THR A 28 -0.10 5.80 6.79
C THR A 28 0.05 6.22 5.34
N LEU A 29 -0.71 5.57 4.46
CA LEU A 29 -0.84 6.00 3.07
C LEU A 29 -2.19 6.65 2.91
N VAL A 30 -2.20 7.89 2.42
CA VAL A 30 -3.45 8.58 2.08
C VAL A 30 -3.60 8.50 0.57
N VAL A 31 -4.66 7.85 0.12
CA VAL A 31 -4.91 7.61 -1.30
C VAL A 31 -6.11 8.40 -1.76
N ASN A 32 -6.24 8.56 -3.08
CA ASN A 32 -7.34 9.35 -3.65
C ASN A 32 -8.64 8.56 -3.78
N ALA A 33 -8.56 7.24 -3.78
CA ALA A 33 -9.76 6.39 -3.84
C ALA A 33 -9.58 5.24 -2.86
N ALA A 34 -10.56 5.04 -1.99
CA ALA A 34 -10.51 3.96 -1.01
C ALA A 34 -10.57 2.60 -1.70
N PRO A 35 -9.84 1.60 -1.20
CA PRO A 35 -9.95 0.24 -1.73
C PRO A 35 -11.30 -0.35 -1.38
N ASN A 36 -11.70 -1.38 -2.14
CA ASN A 36 -12.88 -2.15 -1.81
C ASN A 36 -12.57 -3.11 -0.68
N GLY A 37 -13.46 -3.21 0.28
CA GLY A 37 -13.30 -4.12 1.40
C GLY A 37 -12.66 -3.45 2.60
N SER A 38 -12.46 -4.25 3.64
CA SER A 38 -11.97 -3.77 4.93
C SER A 38 -10.83 -4.67 5.38
N PRO A 39 -9.59 -4.33 5.03
CA PRO A 39 -8.45 -5.15 5.44
C PRO A 39 -8.30 -5.18 6.96
N SER A 40 -7.75 -6.27 7.46
CA SER A 40 -7.43 -6.45 8.87
C SER A 40 -6.09 -7.16 9.00
N ALA A 41 -5.58 -7.25 10.22
CA ALA A 41 -4.31 -7.94 10.44
C ALA A 41 -4.39 -9.42 10.03
N SER A 42 -5.55 -10.04 10.16
CA SER A 42 -5.72 -11.46 9.77
C SER A 42 -6.12 -11.63 8.31
N VAL A 43 -6.67 -10.61 7.69
CA VAL A 43 -7.03 -10.62 6.25
C VAL A 43 -6.51 -9.33 5.64
N PRO A 44 -5.20 -9.21 5.45
CA PRO A 44 -4.60 -7.99 4.93
C PRO A 44 -4.77 -7.85 3.43
N MET A 45 -4.51 -6.63 2.95
CA MET A 45 -4.45 -6.33 1.53
C MET A 45 -3.01 -5.98 1.17
N TYR A 46 -2.53 -6.44 0.04
CA TYR A 46 -1.17 -6.14 -0.42
C TYR A 46 -1.26 -5.19 -1.60
N LEU A 47 -0.48 -4.11 -1.54
CA LEU A 47 -0.45 -3.10 -2.59
C LEU A 47 0.99 -2.80 -2.97
N VAL A 48 1.16 -2.21 -4.15
CA VAL A 48 2.46 -1.77 -4.65
C VAL A 48 2.39 -0.28 -4.86
N VAL A 49 3.36 0.43 -4.31
CA VAL A 49 3.52 1.87 -4.51
C VAL A 49 4.62 2.08 -5.55
N ASP A 50 4.37 2.97 -6.51
CA ASP A 50 5.29 3.23 -7.63
C ASP A 50 5.63 1.96 -8.43
N PRO A 51 4.64 1.21 -8.90
CA PRO A 51 4.89 -0.09 -9.54
C PRO A 51 5.72 0.02 -10.81
N ASP A 52 5.73 1.17 -11.46
CA ASP A 52 6.44 1.36 -12.72
C ASP A 52 7.87 1.86 -12.53
N SER A 53 8.32 2.02 -11.30
CA SER A 53 9.66 2.51 -10.99
C SER A 53 10.45 1.44 -10.27
N ASP A 54 11.46 0.87 -10.93
CA ASP A 54 12.31 -0.13 -10.30
C ASP A 54 13.04 0.41 -9.08
N ALA A 55 13.39 1.70 -9.10
CA ALA A 55 14.14 2.33 -8.03
C ALA A 55 13.27 2.66 -6.82
N SER A 56 11.99 2.95 -7.04
CA SER A 56 11.09 3.43 -5.97
C SER A 56 10.00 2.45 -5.60
N ARG A 57 9.87 1.35 -6.35
CA ARG A 57 8.80 0.38 -6.10
C ARG A 57 8.88 -0.14 -4.67
N GLU A 58 7.72 -0.15 -4.01
CA GLU A 58 7.63 -0.66 -2.65
C GLU A 58 6.35 -1.47 -2.49
N TYR A 59 6.48 -2.64 -1.87
CA TYR A 59 5.33 -3.47 -1.53
C TYR A 59 4.93 -3.19 -0.09
N VAL A 60 3.64 -2.99 0.12
CA VAL A 60 3.10 -2.67 1.44
C VAL A 60 1.98 -3.62 1.79
N LYS A 61 1.81 -3.87 3.09
CA LYS A 61 0.74 -4.71 3.61
C LYS A 61 -0.22 -3.80 4.37
N VAL A 62 -1.45 -3.69 3.86
CA VAL A 62 -2.48 -2.86 4.48
C VAL A 62 -3.21 -3.69 5.52
N THR A 63 -3.15 -3.28 6.77
CA THR A 63 -3.74 -4.01 7.88
C THR A 63 -5.02 -3.37 8.39
N SER A 64 -5.30 -2.14 8.01
CA SER A 64 -6.57 -1.50 8.31
C SER A 64 -6.71 -0.25 7.45
N ASN A 65 -7.92 0.27 7.35
CA ASN A 65 -8.14 1.54 6.68
C ASN A 65 -9.30 2.29 7.33
N SER A 66 -9.25 3.59 7.20
CA SER A 66 -10.35 4.48 7.55
C SER A 66 -10.58 5.33 6.32
N GLY A 67 -11.52 4.88 5.45
CA GLY A 67 -11.73 5.52 4.17
C GLY A 67 -10.47 5.46 3.33
N VAL A 68 -9.92 6.63 2.99
CA VAL A 68 -8.71 6.72 2.15
C VAL A 68 -7.41 6.69 2.97
N ASN A 69 -7.50 6.61 4.29
CA ASN A 69 -6.30 6.52 5.15
C ASN A 69 -5.98 5.04 5.40
N LEU A 70 -4.90 4.56 4.81
CA LEU A 70 -4.52 3.16 4.91
C LEU A 70 -3.39 3.02 5.92
N THR A 71 -3.57 2.12 6.89
CA THR A 71 -2.50 1.78 7.82
C THR A 71 -1.74 0.60 7.24
N VAL A 72 -0.43 0.74 7.09
CA VAL A 72 0.38 -0.24 6.36
C VAL A 72 1.61 -0.65 7.14
N GLU A 73 2.14 -1.82 6.77
CA GLU A 73 3.51 -2.20 7.07
C GLU A 73 4.34 -1.94 5.82
N ARG A 74 5.44 -1.23 6.02
CA ARG A 74 6.26 -0.75 4.92
C ARG A 74 7.27 -1.79 4.48
N ASN A 75 7.59 -1.75 3.19
CA ASN A 75 8.70 -2.50 2.61
C ASN A 75 8.70 -3.97 3.03
N ILE A 76 7.56 -4.61 2.84
CA ILE A 76 7.44 -6.03 3.21
C ILE A 76 8.21 -6.94 2.27
N ASP A 77 8.61 -6.42 1.12
CA ASP A 77 9.50 -7.11 0.20
C ASP A 77 10.93 -6.74 0.56
N THR A 78 11.55 -7.57 1.39
CA THR A 78 12.90 -7.29 1.87
C THR A 78 13.97 -7.43 0.79
N VAL A 79 13.62 -7.92 -0.39
CA VAL A 79 14.58 -8.05 -1.49
C VAL A 79 15.08 -6.68 -1.92
N SER A 80 14.22 -5.67 -1.93
CA SER A 80 14.63 -4.33 -2.31
C SER A 80 15.46 -3.62 -1.24
N GLY A 81 15.34 -4.03 0.00
CA GLY A 81 16.18 -3.58 1.10
C GLY A 81 15.81 -2.26 1.71
N ALA A 82 15.73 -1.20 0.96
CA ALA A 82 15.58 0.14 1.50
C ALA A 82 14.16 0.67 1.36
N LEU A 83 13.73 1.48 2.33
CA LEU A 83 12.50 2.24 2.22
C LEU A 83 12.70 3.38 1.23
N ASN A 84 11.63 3.73 0.53
CA ASN A 84 11.65 4.81 -0.45
C ASN A 84 10.62 5.86 -0.10
N ALA A 85 10.95 7.11 -0.39
CA ALA A 85 9.97 8.18 -0.36
C ALA A 85 9.12 8.11 -1.63
N HIS A 86 7.87 8.48 -1.52
CA HIS A 86 6.95 8.49 -2.65
C HIS A 86 6.26 9.84 -2.72
N ALA A 87 6.18 10.40 -3.90
CA ALA A 87 5.62 11.73 -4.12
C ALA A 87 4.09 11.68 -4.18
N ILE A 88 3.46 12.83 -3.95
CA ILE A 88 2.04 12.99 -4.25
C ILE A 88 1.81 12.61 -5.71
N GLY A 89 0.77 11.82 -5.95
CA GLY A 89 0.45 11.36 -7.29
C GLY A 89 1.11 10.05 -7.68
N ALA A 90 1.98 9.49 -6.84
CA ALA A 90 2.56 8.18 -7.10
C ALA A 90 1.46 7.14 -7.23
N LYS A 91 1.62 6.23 -8.20
CA LYS A 91 0.62 5.21 -8.46
C LYS A 91 0.64 4.16 -7.35
N VAL A 92 -0.55 3.67 -6.98
CA VAL A 92 -0.75 2.61 -5.99
C VAL A 92 -1.71 1.59 -6.57
N ARG A 93 -1.33 0.33 -6.54
CA ARG A 93 -2.21 -0.73 -7.00
C ARG A 93 -1.89 -2.09 -6.38
#